data_ccc6d3487b9dddb4c58194c5f33c9e9c
#
_entry.id   ccc6d3487b9dddb4c58194c5f33c9e9c
#
_cell.length_a   1.000
_cell.length_b   1.000
_cell.length_c   1.000
_cell.angle_alpha   90.00
_cell.angle_beta   90.00
_cell.angle_gamma   90.00
#
_symmetry.space_group_name_H-M   'P 1'
#
loop_
_entity.id
_entity.type
_entity.pdbx_description
1 polymer ?
#
loop_
_entity_poly.entity_id
_entity_poly.type
_entity_poly.pdbx_seq_one_letter_code
_entity_poly.pdbx_strand_id
1 'polypeptide(L)'
;MSLFATKPLERIMAESEGGEHQLKRTLGASSLIALGITIIIRATEILHFAQGELMMIGAMAGLSAMWMVDLPFVIVLLVGMIGGGVAAVAIELSIYRTLRTLRVPLINIVIATLGVSLILQNAARLIWGSEPLRYPPLFRARGIDLLGFAISPQLIWIVALGFIMMAGLQAFFRYTRLGIAMQAAAQDPEAAQLMGISVKKTTTYTFVVAGVMAGAAGVLLGSLFFASFNMGFLTGIKAFVAATLGGLGSLTGAMLGGIAFGLIETFSGVLISTAYKDAVGMAVLIAILLLAPSGIFIRAGRRV
;
A
#
# COMPACT_ATOMS: atom_id res chain seq x y z
N MET A 1 24.19 24.92 26.95
CA MET A 1 22.95 24.13 26.71
C MET A 1 23.36 22.85 26.04
N SER A 2 23.34 21.73 26.76
CA SER A 2 23.91 20.46 26.30
C SER A 2 22.98 19.80 25.26
N LEU A 3 23.45 19.67 24.05
CA LEU A 3 22.83 18.94 22.95
C LEU A 3 22.77 17.41 23.20
N PHE A 4 23.26 16.91 24.31
CA PHE A 4 23.31 15.51 24.71
C PHE A 4 22.69 15.29 26.09
N ALA A 5 21.42 15.66 26.24
CA ALA A 5 20.67 15.18 27.41
C ALA A 5 20.35 13.69 27.15
N THR A 6 21.07 12.81 27.87
CA THR A 6 20.77 11.37 27.89
C THR A 6 19.33 11.18 28.37
N LYS A 7 18.47 10.67 27.49
CA LYS A 7 17.10 10.32 27.86
C LYS A 7 17.13 9.25 28.97
N PRO A 8 16.30 9.34 30.01
CA PRO A 8 16.23 8.32 31.04
C PRO A 8 15.85 6.96 30.42
N LEU A 9 16.45 5.89 30.92
CA LEU A 9 16.35 4.54 30.38
C LEU A 9 14.90 4.07 30.23
N GLU A 10 14.02 4.45 31.16
CA GLU A 10 12.57 4.17 31.13
C GLU A 10 11.87 4.79 29.90
N ARG A 11 12.31 5.96 29.48
CA ARG A 11 11.77 6.63 28.28
C ARG A 11 12.25 5.96 27.01
N ILE A 12 13.50 5.48 27.00
CA ILE A 12 14.07 4.71 25.88
C ILE A 12 13.36 3.34 25.78
N MET A 13 13.06 2.70 26.90
CA MET A 13 12.34 1.44 26.93
C MET A 13 10.87 1.61 26.47
N ALA A 14 10.16 2.62 26.94
CA ALA A 14 8.79 2.93 26.51
C ALA A 14 8.73 3.35 25.01
N GLU A 15 9.74 4.07 24.51
CA GLU A 15 9.87 4.41 23.10
C GLU A 15 10.27 3.19 22.25
N SER A 16 11.04 2.22 22.79
CA SER A 16 11.38 0.98 22.09
C SER A 16 10.19 0.03 21.99
N GLU A 17 9.34 -0.06 23.02
CA GLU A 17 8.08 -0.81 22.95
C GLU A 17 7.13 -0.19 21.92
N GLY A 18 7.02 1.14 21.87
CA GLY A 18 6.29 1.85 20.82
C GLY A 18 6.88 1.62 19.42
N GLY A 19 8.21 1.53 19.30
CA GLY A 19 8.94 1.30 18.06
C GLY A 19 8.75 -0.13 17.51
N GLU A 20 8.78 -1.13 18.38
CA GLU A 20 8.57 -2.53 17.97
C GLU A 20 7.13 -2.79 17.50
N HIS A 21 6.15 -2.15 18.13
CA HIS A 21 4.78 -2.12 17.66
C HIS A 21 4.63 -1.41 16.30
N GLN A 22 5.41 -0.40 16.02
CA GLN A 22 5.40 0.31 14.73
C GLN A 22 6.09 -0.49 13.62
N LEU A 23 7.18 -1.20 13.91
CA LEU A 23 7.93 -2.02 12.94
C LEU A 23 7.03 -3.06 12.29
N LYS A 24 6.28 -3.80 13.09
CA LYS A 24 5.38 -4.84 12.63
C LYS A 24 4.14 -4.26 11.93
N ARG A 25 3.79 -3.00 12.22
CA ARG A 25 2.60 -2.31 11.67
C ARG A 25 2.76 -1.91 10.20
N THR A 26 3.94 -1.44 9.80
CA THR A 26 4.17 -0.89 8.47
C THR A 26 4.64 -1.94 7.46
N LEU A 27 5.31 -3.02 7.92
CA LEU A 27 5.94 -4.01 7.06
C LEU A 27 4.99 -4.70 6.06
N GLY A 28 3.78 -5.07 6.50
CA GLY A 28 2.83 -5.78 5.64
C GLY A 28 2.02 -4.86 4.74
N ALA A 29 1.45 -3.81 5.29
CA ALA A 29 0.46 -2.99 4.59
C ALA A 29 1.10 -2.01 3.59
N SER A 30 2.21 -1.35 3.94
CA SER A 30 2.95 -0.50 2.99
C SER A 30 3.48 -1.29 1.80
N SER A 31 3.95 -2.52 2.04
CA SER A 31 4.37 -3.42 0.96
C SER A 31 3.22 -3.81 0.03
N LEU A 32 2.01 -4.06 0.56
CA LEU A 32 0.84 -4.38 -0.25
C LEU A 32 0.40 -3.20 -1.14
N ILE A 33 0.45 -1.98 -0.61
CA ILE A 33 0.14 -0.77 -1.38
C ILE A 33 1.25 -0.51 -2.43
N ALA A 34 2.52 -0.67 -2.04
CA ALA A 34 3.66 -0.54 -2.95
C ALA A 34 3.60 -1.55 -4.10
N LEU A 35 3.14 -2.78 -3.84
CA LEU A 35 2.85 -3.77 -4.88
C LEU A 35 1.74 -3.28 -5.83
N GLY A 36 0.64 -2.74 -5.29
CA GLY A 36 -0.44 -2.18 -6.10
C GLY A 36 0.05 -1.06 -7.02
N ILE A 37 0.83 -0.12 -6.50
CA ILE A 37 1.47 0.96 -7.27
C ILE A 37 2.37 0.38 -8.36
N THR A 38 3.24 -0.57 -8.00
CA THR A 38 4.20 -1.19 -8.93
C THR A 38 3.51 -1.92 -10.08
N ILE A 39 2.41 -2.64 -9.80
CA ILE A 39 1.63 -3.35 -10.81
C ILE A 39 1.01 -2.36 -11.81
N ILE A 40 0.42 -1.26 -11.31
CA ILE A 40 -0.19 -0.24 -12.16
C ILE A 40 0.88 0.45 -13.01
N ILE A 41 1.99 0.91 -12.40
CA ILE A 41 3.09 1.54 -13.14
C ILE A 41 3.62 0.62 -14.23
N ARG A 42 3.82 -0.66 -13.92
CA ARG A 42 4.31 -1.64 -14.89
C ARG A 42 3.35 -1.84 -16.06
N ALA A 43 2.05 -1.85 -15.81
CA ALA A 43 1.03 -2.11 -16.82
C ALA A 43 0.63 -0.88 -17.65
N THR A 44 0.82 0.33 -17.11
CA THR A 44 0.26 1.55 -17.69
C THR A 44 1.26 2.69 -17.82
N GLU A 45 2.45 2.55 -17.25
CA GLU A 45 3.46 3.60 -17.07
C GLU A 45 2.94 4.84 -16.31
N ILE A 46 1.77 4.73 -15.67
CA ILE A 46 1.11 5.82 -14.96
C ILE A 46 1.45 5.75 -13.48
N LEU A 47 1.91 6.87 -12.92
CA LEU A 47 1.99 7.07 -11.47
C LEU A 47 0.58 7.30 -10.92
N HIS A 48 0.06 6.30 -10.22
CA HIS A 48 -1.30 6.33 -9.68
C HIS A 48 -1.31 6.80 -8.22
N PHE A 49 -1.38 8.12 -8.01
CA PHE A 49 -1.39 8.70 -6.66
C PHE A 49 -2.65 8.37 -5.86
N ALA A 50 -3.78 8.09 -6.52
CA ALA A 50 -5.00 7.68 -5.83
C ALA A 50 -4.97 6.23 -5.29
N GLN A 51 -3.85 5.51 -5.39
CA GLN A 51 -3.71 4.15 -4.86
C GLN A 51 -3.93 4.09 -3.33
N GLY A 52 -3.47 5.12 -2.62
CA GLY A 52 -3.72 5.23 -1.18
C GLY A 52 -5.21 5.39 -0.86
N GLU A 53 -5.96 6.10 -1.70
CA GLU A 53 -7.39 6.29 -1.49
C GLU A 53 -8.20 5.00 -1.72
N LEU A 54 -7.72 4.11 -2.59
CA LEU A 54 -8.30 2.77 -2.71
C LEU A 54 -8.14 1.96 -1.41
N MET A 55 -7.01 2.14 -0.73
CA MET A 55 -6.79 1.59 0.60
C MET A 55 -7.77 2.18 1.62
N MET A 56 -7.95 3.50 1.63
CA MET A 56 -8.92 4.19 2.48
C MET A 56 -10.34 3.66 2.26
N ILE A 57 -10.78 3.54 1.00
CA ILE A 57 -12.10 2.98 0.67
C ILE A 57 -12.23 1.56 1.19
N GLY A 58 -11.20 0.73 1.04
CA GLY A 58 -11.20 -0.64 1.59
C GLY A 58 -11.34 -0.66 3.11
N ALA A 59 -10.62 0.23 3.82
CA ALA A 59 -10.75 0.39 5.26
C ALA A 59 -12.17 0.80 5.66
N MET A 60 -12.73 1.82 5.00
CA MET A 60 -14.06 2.33 5.30
C MET A 60 -15.16 1.30 4.98
N ALA A 61 -15.04 0.58 3.85
CA ALA A 61 -15.98 -0.49 3.48
C ALA A 61 -15.96 -1.63 4.50
N GLY A 62 -14.78 -2.08 4.93
CA GLY A 62 -14.64 -3.09 5.96
C GLY A 62 -15.24 -2.65 7.30
N LEU A 63 -15.00 -1.41 7.72
CA LEU A 63 -15.56 -0.84 8.94
C LEU A 63 -17.10 -0.74 8.86
N SER A 64 -17.63 -0.28 7.73
CA SER A 64 -19.08 -0.20 7.52
C SER A 64 -19.76 -1.56 7.63
N ALA A 65 -19.12 -2.61 7.11
CA ALA A 65 -19.63 -3.97 7.23
C ALA A 65 -19.67 -4.45 8.70
N MET A 66 -18.68 -4.09 9.52
CA MET A 66 -18.67 -4.39 10.95
C MET A 66 -19.74 -3.64 11.74
N TRP A 67 -20.10 -2.43 11.32
CA TRP A 67 -21.19 -1.68 11.98
C TRP A 67 -22.58 -2.27 11.71
N MET A 68 -22.74 -2.93 10.56
CA MET A 68 -24.03 -3.54 10.21
C MET A 68 -24.24 -4.89 10.87
N VAL A 69 -23.18 -5.70 10.95
CA VAL A 69 -23.23 -7.07 11.48
C VAL A 69 -21.89 -7.39 12.12
N ASP A 70 -21.91 -8.09 13.26
CA ASP A 70 -20.70 -8.59 13.95
C ASP A 70 -20.03 -9.68 13.09
N LEU A 71 -19.20 -9.27 12.13
CA LEU A 71 -18.59 -10.16 11.13
C LEU A 71 -17.23 -10.67 11.57
N PRO A 72 -16.90 -11.93 11.27
CA PRO A 72 -15.54 -12.44 11.44
C PRO A 72 -14.54 -11.64 10.61
N PHE A 73 -13.32 -11.48 11.11
CA PHE A 73 -12.26 -10.70 10.47
C PHE A 73 -12.04 -11.03 8.98
N VAL A 74 -12.12 -12.32 8.62
CA VAL A 74 -11.93 -12.78 7.24
C VAL A 74 -12.98 -12.16 6.30
N ILE A 75 -14.24 -12.07 6.74
CA ILE A 75 -15.30 -11.45 5.93
C ILE A 75 -15.08 -9.95 5.81
N VAL A 76 -14.69 -9.27 6.89
CA VAL A 76 -14.33 -7.84 6.87
C VAL A 76 -13.18 -7.57 5.88
N LEU A 77 -12.17 -8.44 5.89
CA LEU A 77 -11.06 -8.37 4.95
C LEU A 77 -11.54 -8.51 3.50
N LEU A 78 -12.39 -9.51 3.23
CA LEU A 78 -12.97 -9.72 1.89
C LEU A 78 -13.82 -8.52 1.43
N VAL A 79 -14.63 -7.94 2.32
CA VAL A 79 -15.42 -6.73 2.01
C VAL A 79 -14.50 -5.56 1.66
N GLY A 80 -13.44 -5.33 2.43
CA GLY A 80 -12.45 -4.29 2.12
C GLY A 80 -11.73 -4.54 0.79
N MET A 81 -11.37 -5.78 0.50
CA MET A 81 -10.78 -6.18 -0.80
C MET A 81 -11.73 -5.89 -1.97
N ILE A 82 -13.01 -6.25 -1.81
CA ILE A 82 -14.04 -6.00 -2.83
C ILE A 82 -14.25 -4.49 -2.98
N GLY A 83 -14.37 -3.74 -1.88
CA GLY A 83 -14.54 -2.30 -1.88
C GLY A 83 -13.41 -1.57 -2.63
N GLY A 84 -12.16 -1.90 -2.31
CA GLY A 84 -10.98 -1.36 -3.02
C GLY A 84 -10.94 -1.77 -4.49
N GLY A 85 -11.27 -3.03 -4.80
CA GLY A 85 -11.34 -3.54 -6.17
C GLY A 85 -12.41 -2.85 -7.02
N VAL A 86 -13.63 -2.72 -6.49
CA VAL A 86 -14.75 -2.04 -7.17
C VAL A 86 -14.42 -0.56 -7.40
N ALA A 87 -13.87 0.14 -6.41
CA ALA A 87 -13.44 1.52 -6.56
C ALA A 87 -12.36 1.67 -7.64
N ALA A 88 -11.39 0.78 -7.68
CA ALA A 88 -10.35 0.79 -8.71
C ALA A 88 -10.90 0.59 -10.12
N VAL A 89 -11.84 -0.34 -10.28
CA VAL A 89 -12.51 -0.56 -11.57
C VAL A 89 -13.34 0.65 -11.97
N ALA A 90 -14.10 1.23 -11.03
CA ALA A 90 -14.91 2.42 -11.30
C ALA A 90 -14.04 3.58 -11.80
N ILE A 91 -12.90 3.82 -11.18
CA ILE A 91 -11.95 4.88 -11.58
C ILE A 91 -11.31 4.56 -12.94
N GLU A 92 -10.90 3.30 -13.15
CA GLU A 92 -10.31 2.89 -14.43
C GLU A 92 -11.29 3.09 -15.59
N LEU A 93 -12.52 2.63 -15.44
CA LEU A 93 -13.52 2.67 -16.50
C LEU A 93 -14.02 4.10 -16.79
N SER A 94 -14.21 4.91 -15.75
CA SER A 94 -14.77 6.27 -15.89
C SER A 94 -13.73 7.30 -16.33
N ILE A 95 -12.51 7.24 -15.77
CA ILE A 95 -11.52 8.30 -15.92
C ILE A 95 -10.33 7.84 -16.76
N TYR A 96 -9.57 6.81 -16.31
CA TYR A 96 -8.29 6.49 -16.96
C TYR A 96 -8.45 5.88 -18.33
N ARG A 97 -9.47 5.07 -18.52
CA ARG A 97 -9.79 4.52 -19.84
C ARG A 97 -10.12 5.62 -20.84
N THR A 98 -10.89 6.62 -20.43
CA THR A 98 -11.26 7.78 -21.25
C THR A 98 -10.02 8.61 -21.59
N LEU A 99 -9.19 8.94 -20.62
CA LEU A 99 -7.95 9.70 -20.82
C LEU A 99 -6.97 9.00 -21.78
N ARG A 100 -6.84 7.67 -21.65
CA ARG A 100 -6.00 6.86 -22.57
C ARG A 100 -6.57 6.81 -23.99
N THR A 101 -7.89 6.71 -24.14
CA THR A 101 -8.50 6.73 -25.48
C THR A 101 -8.36 8.09 -26.17
N LEU A 102 -8.35 9.17 -25.40
CA LEU A 102 -8.09 10.53 -25.89
C LEU A 102 -6.61 10.82 -26.16
N ARG A 103 -5.71 9.86 -25.87
CA ARG A 103 -4.25 9.99 -26.03
C ARG A 103 -3.68 11.24 -25.37
N VAL A 104 -4.18 11.63 -24.21
CA VAL A 104 -3.68 12.78 -23.45
C VAL A 104 -2.24 12.52 -22.97
N PRO A 105 -1.38 13.56 -22.90
CA PRO A 105 -0.03 13.44 -22.35
C PRO A 105 -0.01 12.82 -20.95
N LEU A 106 1.03 12.03 -20.64
CA LEU A 106 1.16 11.33 -19.35
C LEU A 106 1.04 12.28 -18.15
N ILE A 107 1.56 13.50 -18.25
CA ILE A 107 1.49 14.50 -17.19
C ILE A 107 0.03 14.85 -16.81
N ASN A 108 -0.85 14.95 -17.81
CA ASN A 108 -2.26 15.24 -17.57
C ASN A 108 -2.96 14.07 -16.86
N ILE A 109 -2.54 12.82 -17.15
CA ILE A 109 -3.05 11.65 -16.47
C ILE A 109 -2.59 11.65 -15.01
N VAL A 110 -1.33 12.01 -14.73
CA VAL A 110 -0.81 12.16 -13.36
C VAL A 110 -1.60 13.21 -12.58
N ILE A 111 -1.86 14.38 -13.19
CA ILE A 111 -2.70 15.41 -12.56
C ILE A 111 -4.12 14.89 -12.31
N ALA A 112 -4.69 14.14 -13.24
CA ALA A 112 -6.01 13.53 -13.06
C ALA A 112 -6.02 12.54 -11.88
N THR A 113 -4.92 11.79 -11.63
CA THR A 113 -4.84 10.89 -10.47
C THR A 113 -4.90 11.64 -9.13
N LEU A 114 -4.31 12.83 -9.06
CA LEU A 114 -4.42 13.72 -7.89
C LEU A 114 -5.84 14.27 -7.73
N GLY A 115 -6.48 14.66 -8.84
CA GLY A 115 -7.90 15.07 -8.83
C GLY A 115 -8.82 13.95 -8.32
N VAL A 116 -8.60 12.71 -8.77
CA VAL A 116 -9.31 11.52 -8.29
C VAL A 116 -9.08 11.32 -6.79
N SER A 117 -7.85 11.45 -6.31
CA SER A 117 -7.54 11.36 -4.88
C SER A 117 -8.37 12.35 -4.06
N LEU A 118 -8.41 13.61 -4.47
CA LEU A 118 -9.20 14.66 -3.80
C LEU A 118 -10.71 14.36 -3.83
N ILE A 119 -11.23 13.87 -4.95
CA ILE A 119 -12.64 13.47 -5.06
C ILE A 119 -12.96 12.36 -4.07
N LEU A 120 -12.13 11.31 -4.01
CA LEU A 120 -12.36 10.17 -3.13
C LEU A 120 -12.26 10.56 -1.66
N GLN A 121 -11.30 11.41 -1.27
CA GLN A 121 -11.19 11.94 0.09
C GLN A 121 -12.44 12.72 0.49
N ASN A 122 -12.89 13.65 -0.34
CA ASN A 122 -14.07 14.44 -0.03
C ASN A 122 -15.36 13.60 -0.05
N ALA A 123 -15.49 12.64 -0.97
CA ALA A 123 -16.58 11.68 -0.96
C ALA A 123 -16.59 10.85 0.33
N ALA A 124 -15.44 10.34 0.75
CA ALA A 124 -15.32 9.61 2.01
C ALA A 124 -15.70 10.48 3.22
N ARG A 125 -15.25 11.74 3.25
CA ARG A 125 -15.62 12.71 4.28
C ARG A 125 -17.11 12.97 4.35
N LEU A 126 -17.79 13.05 3.20
CA LEU A 126 -19.23 13.26 3.14
C LEU A 126 -20.02 12.03 3.60
N ILE A 127 -19.53 10.82 3.31
CA ILE A 127 -20.24 9.57 3.63
C ILE A 127 -20.00 9.15 5.08
N TRP A 128 -18.73 9.17 5.56
CA TRP A 128 -18.33 8.66 6.88
C TRP A 128 -17.99 9.74 7.90
N GLY A 129 -17.97 11.01 7.48
CA GLY A 129 -17.61 12.13 8.35
C GLY A 129 -16.13 12.45 8.37
N SER A 130 -15.76 13.47 9.16
CA SER A 130 -14.39 13.97 9.28
C SER A 130 -13.63 13.37 10.46
N GLU A 131 -14.32 12.72 11.39
CA GLU A 131 -13.69 12.16 12.58
C GLU A 131 -13.03 10.80 12.30
N PRO A 132 -11.88 10.52 12.93
CA PRO A 132 -11.25 9.20 12.84
C PRO A 132 -12.13 8.12 13.49
N LEU A 133 -12.45 7.09 12.74
CA LEU A 133 -13.33 6.00 13.14
C LEU A 133 -12.52 4.81 13.65
N ARG A 134 -12.89 4.29 14.82
CA ARG A 134 -12.19 3.17 15.45
C ARG A 134 -12.78 1.84 15.00
N TYR A 135 -11.90 0.93 14.56
CA TYR A 135 -12.29 -0.46 14.35
C TYR A 135 -12.62 -1.12 15.69
N PRO A 136 -13.70 -1.90 15.78
CA PRO A 136 -13.91 -2.80 16.93
C PRO A 136 -12.70 -3.76 17.06
N PRO A 137 -12.41 -4.24 18.29
CA PRO A 137 -11.30 -5.16 18.49
C PRO A 137 -11.56 -6.48 17.76
N LEU A 138 -10.75 -6.76 16.75
CA LEU A 138 -10.87 -7.96 15.90
C LEU A 138 -10.49 -9.25 16.62
N PHE A 139 -9.60 -9.15 17.61
CA PHE A 139 -9.12 -10.27 18.40
C PHE A 139 -9.25 -9.93 19.88
N ARG A 140 -10.07 -10.69 20.60
CA ARG A 140 -10.29 -10.55 22.06
C ARG A 140 -9.22 -11.29 22.89
N ALA A 141 -8.17 -11.82 22.25
CA ALA A 141 -7.14 -12.59 22.94
C ALA A 141 -6.19 -11.67 23.73
N ARG A 142 -5.80 -12.11 24.93
CA ARG A 142 -4.70 -11.49 25.70
C ARG A 142 -3.40 -11.57 24.91
N GLY A 143 -2.51 -10.60 25.11
CA GLY A 143 -1.17 -10.61 24.49
C GLY A 143 -0.46 -11.95 24.72
N ILE A 144 0.29 -12.39 23.71
CA ILE A 144 1.16 -13.56 23.80
C ILE A 144 2.50 -13.07 24.32
N ASP A 145 2.91 -13.53 25.50
CA ASP A 145 4.23 -13.23 26.05
C ASP A 145 5.29 -14.07 25.32
N LEU A 146 6.03 -13.42 24.45
CA LEU A 146 7.18 -14.04 23.76
C LEU A 146 8.46 -13.38 24.28
N LEU A 147 9.26 -14.16 25.00
CA LEU A 147 10.58 -13.71 25.54
C LEU A 147 10.48 -12.43 26.43
N GLY A 148 9.37 -12.26 27.18
CA GLY A 148 9.17 -11.08 28.04
C GLY A 148 8.53 -9.87 27.34
N PHE A 149 8.13 -10.00 26.06
CA PHE A 149 7.39 -8.98 25.33
C PHE A 149 5.96 -9.40 25.09
N ALA A 150 4.99 -8.60 25.51
CA ALA A 150 3.58 -8.82 25.24
C ALA A 150 3.23 -8.42 23.80
N ILE A 151 3.17 -9.40 22.89
CA ILE A 151 2.83 -9.17 21.49
C ILE A 151 1.32 -9.32 21.30
N SER A 152 0.68 -8.32 20.72
CA SER A 152 -0.72 -8.40 20.33
C SER A 152 -0.92 -9.47 19.24
N PRO A 153 -1.83 -10.46 19.41
CA PRO A 153 -2.13 -11.46 18.38
C PRO A 153 -2.55 -10.83 17.06
N GLN A 154 -3.24 -9.70 17.09
CA GLN A 154 -3.65 -8.93 15.91
C GLN A 154 -2.45 -8.57 15.03
N LEU A 155 -1.33 -8.21 15.63
CA LEU A 155 -0.12 -7.83 14.93
C LEU A 155 0.51 -9.00 14.16
N ILE A 156 0.53 -10.19 14.79
CA ILE A 156 1.05 -11.42 14.16
C ILE A 156 0.18 -11.76 12.93
N TRP A 157 -1.14 -11.68 13.08
CA TRP A 157 -2.06 -11.94 11.97
C TRP A 157 -1.88 -10.97 10.82
N ILE A 158 -1.67 -9.68 11.09
CA ILE A 158 -1.48 -8.67 10.03
C ILE A 158 -0.20 -8.93 9.24
N VAL A 159 0.91 -9.23 9.93
CA VAL A 159 2.18 -9.55 9.27
C VAL A 159 2.04 -10.84 8.46
N ALA A 160 1.46 -11.89 9.05
CA ALA A 160 1.25 -13.16 8.36
C ALA A 160 0.37 -13.00 7.11
N LEU A 161 -0.76 -12.30 7.22
CA LEU A 161 -1.64 -12.01 6.07
C LEU A 161 -0.94 -11.16 5.02
N GLY A 162 -0.14 -10.17 5.40
CA GLY A 162 0.67 -9.40 4.48
C GLY A 162 1.59 -10.29 3.65
N PHE A 163 2.33 -11.21 4.30
CA PHE A 163 3.20 -12.16 3.60
C PHE A 163 2.41 -13.15 2.73
N ILE A 164 1.29 -13.68 3.23
CA ILE A 164 0.42 -14.58 2.46
C ILE A 164 -0.09 -13.89 1.20
N MET A 165 -0.54 -12.65 1.30
CA MET A 165 -1.02 -11.88 0.16
C MET A 165 0.09 -11.57 -0.84
N MET A 166 1.29 -11.21 -0.36
CA MET A 166 2.46 -11.00 -1.22
C MET A 166 2.84 -12.29 -1.96
N ALA A 167 2.91 -13.41 -1.26
CA ALA A 167 3.21 -14.71 -1.85
C ALA A 167 2.11 -15.13 -2.84
N GLY A 168 0.85 -14.95 -2.48
CA GLY A 168 -0.31 -15.20 -3.34
C GLY A 168 -0.28 -14.38 -4.62
N LEU A 169 0.05 -13.09 -4.52
CA LEU A 169 0.19 -12.22 -5.67
C LEU A 169 1.34 -12.66 -6.59
N GLN A 170 2.48 -13.02 -6.02
CA GLN A 170 3.61 -13.54 -6.79
C GLN A 170 3.27 -14.86 -7.49
N ALA A 171 2.57 -15.76 -6.79
CA ALA A 171 2.07 -17.00 -7.36
C ALA A 171 1.05 -16.73 -8.48
N PHE A 172 0.13 -15.79 -8.29
CA PHE A 172 -0.82 -15.36 -9.31
C PHE A 172 -0.12 -14.93 -10.59
N PHE A 173 0.86 -14.05 -10.51
CA PHE A 173 1.60 -13.59 -11.69
C PHE A 173 2.46 -14.68 -12.33
N ARG A 174 2.98 -15.62 -11.54
CA ARG A 174 3.87 -16.66 -12.04
C ARG A 174 3.14 -17.85 -12.66
N TYR A 175 1.99 -18.24 -12.11
CA TYR A 175 1.34 -19.52 -12.44
C TYR A 175 -0.01 -19.36 -13.13
N THR A 176 -0.67 -18.19 -13.10
CA THR A 176 -1.97 -18.04 -13.75
C THR A 176 -1.85 -17.50 -15.17
N ARG A 177 -2.70 -17.99 -16.07
CA ARG A 177 -2.77 -17.51 -17.47
C ARG A 177 -3.05 -16.00 -17.53
N LEU A 178 -3.91 -15.49 -16.63
CA LEU A 178 -4.22 -14.07 -16.53
C LEU A 178 -3.02 -13.26 -16.08
N GLY A 179 -2.31 -13.69 -15.04
CA GLY A 179 -1.09 -13.02 -14.54
C GLY A 179 0.01 -12.98 -15.60
N ILE A 180 0.21 -14.07 -16.35
CA ILE A 180 1.17 -14.12 -17.47
C ILE A 180 0.74 -13.18 -18.59
N ALA A 181 -0.55 -13.14 -18.96
CA ALA A 181 -1.08 -12.23 -19.97
C ALA A 181 -0.90 -10.75 -19.56
N MET A 182 -1.13 -10.43 -18.28
CA MET A 182 -0.89 -9.10 -17.74
C MET A 182 0.59 -8.69 -17.81
N GLN A 183 1.51 -9.62 -17.53
CA GLN A 183 2.94 -9.36 -17.66
C GLN A 183 3.38 -9.18 -19.11
N ALA A 184 2.86 -9.98 -20.03
CA ALA A 184 3.14 -9.86 -21.46
C ALA A 184 2.66 -8.49 -21.99
N ALA A 185 1.41 -8.10 -21.68
CA ALA A 185 0.86 -6.80 -22.06
C ALA A 185 1.62 -5.60 -21.44
N ALA A 186 2.26 -5.81 -20.29
CA ALA A 186 3.07 -4.79 -19.61
C ALA A 186 4.48 -4.66 -20.18
N GLN A 187 5.01 -5.70 -20.84
CA GLN A 187 6.34 -5.69 -21.47
C GLN A 187 6.30 -5.09 -22.88
N ASP A 188 5.36 -5.57 -23.67
CA ASP A 188 5.16 -5.11 -25.04
C ASP A 188 3.67 -5.19 -25.37
N PRO A 189 2.95 -4.05 -25.29
CA PRO A 189 1.51 -4.01 -25.58
C PRO A 189 1.19 -4.35 -27.03
N GLU A 190 2.08 -4.02 -27.98
CA GLU A 190 1.85 -4.27 -29.43
C GLU A 190 2.03 -5.74 -29.73
N ALA A 191 3.13 -6.36 -29.31
CA ALA A 191 3.35 -7.79 -29.46
C ALA A 191 2.27 -8.61 -28.74
N ALA A 192 1.84 -8.20 -27.56
CA ALA A 192 0.76 -8.88 -26.81
C ALA A 192 -0.55 -8.86 -27.61
N GLN A 193 -0.90 -7.74 -28.26
CA GLN A 193 -2.09 -7.66 -29.11
C GLN A 193 -2.00 -8.58 -30.32
N LEU A 194 -0.85 -8.68 -30.95
CA LEU A 194 -0.61 -9.61 -32.09
C LEU A 194 -0.79 -11.08 -31.67
N MET A 195 -0.48 -11.40 -30.40
CA MET A 195 -0.72 -12.73 -29.82
C MET A 195 -2.14 -12.93 -29.28
N GLY A 196 -3.08 -12.00 -29.56
CA GLY A 196 -4.48 -12.09 -29.16
C GLY A 196 -4.79 -11.66 -27.72
N ILE A 197 -3.85 -11.05 -27.01
CA ILE A 197 -4.05 -10.55 -25.64
C ILE A 197 -4.69 -9.17 -25.72
N SER A 198 -5.86 -9.00 -25.12
CA SER A 198 -6.54 -7.70 -25.05
C SER A 198 -5.89 -6.81 -23.98
N VAL A 199 -5.03 -5.89 -24.38
CA VAL A 199 -4.38 -4.91 -23.48
C VAL A 199 -5.41 -4.13 -22.66
N LYS A 200 -6.55 -3.79 -23.25
CA LYS A 200 -7.63 -3.08 -22.56
C LYS A 200 -8.20 -3.88 -21.39
N LYS A 201 -8.42 -5.18 -21.55
CA LYS A 201 -8.91 -6.07 -20.48
C LYS A 201 -7.82 -6.32 -19.43
N THR A 202 -6.58 -6.56 -19.85
CA THR A 202 -5.47 -6.80 -18.92
C THR A 202 -5.20 -5.58 -18.04
N THR A 203 -5.32 -4.36 -18.57
CA THR A 203 -5.21 -3.15 -17.77
C THR A 203 -6.34 -3.06 -16.71
N THR A 204 -7.59 -3.32 -17.09
CA THR A 204 -8.70 -3.34 -16.12
C THR A 204 -8.44 -4.38 -15.02
N TYR A 205 -7.99 -5.59 -15.37
CA TYR A 205 -7.62 -6.60 -14.37
C TYR A 205 -6.45 -6.15 -13.47
N THR A 206 -5.51 -5.39 -14.01
CA THR A 206 -4.42 -4.78 -13.21
C THR A 206 -4.97 -3.86 -12.13
N PHE A 207 -5.93 -3.00 -12.47
CA PHE A 207 -6.60 -2.13 -11.50
C PHE A 207 -7.41 -2.92 -10.48
N VAL A 208 -8.10 -4.00 -10.89
CA VAL A 208 -8.78 -4.91 -9.94
C VAL A 208 -7.79 -5.46 -8.91
N VAL A 209 -6.70 -6.06 -9.37
CA VAL A 209 -5.70 -6.68 -8.48
C VAL A 209 -5.08 -5.62 -7.55
N ALA A 210 -4.70 -4.46 -8.09
CA ALA A 210 -4.13 -3.37 -7.31
C ALA A 210 -5.12 -2.81 -6.27
N GLY A 211 -6.40 -2.65 -6.65
CA GLY A 211 -7.46 -2.21 -5.75
C GLY A 211 -7.77 -3.22 -4.65
N VAL A 212 -7.80 -4.52 -4.99
CA VAL A 212 -7.98 -5.62 -4.02
C VAL A 212 -6.85 -5.63 -3.00
N MET A 213 -5.59 -5.48 -3.45
CA MET A 213 -4.43 -5.40 -2.55
C MET A 213 -4.46 -4.16 -1.66
N ALA A 214 -4.84 -3.01 -2.24
CA ALA A 214 -5.00 -1.77 -1.48
C ALA A 214 -6.13 -1.89 -0.44
N GLY A 215 -7.28 -2.44 -0.82
CA GLY A 215 -8.41 -2.65 0.09
C GLY A 215 -8.07 -3.56 1.26
N ALA A 216 -7.32 -4.64 1.01
CA ALA A 216 -6.81 -5.49 2.07
C ALA A 216 -5.87 -4.73 3.02
N ALA A 217 -4.90 -3.99 2.47
CA ALA A 217 -4.00 -3.15 3.26
C ALA A 217 -4.78 -2.14 4.11
N GLY A 218 -5.89 -1.61 3.57
CA GLY A 218 -6.78 -0.69 4.26
C GLY A 218 -7.41 -1.28 5.51
N VAL A 219 -7.98 -2.48 5.41
CA VAL A 219 -8.55 -3.19 6.57
C VAL A 219 -7.49 -3.50 7.61
N LEU A 220 -6.31 -3.97 7.16
CA LEU A 220 -5.19 -4.29 8.05
C LEU A 220 -4.69 -3.04 8.80
N LEU A 221 -4.50 -1.91 8.13
CA LEU A 221 -4.07 -0.66 8.75
C LEU A 221 -5.17 -0.01 9.58
N GLY A 222 -6.40 0.05 9.07
CA GLY A 222 -7.55 0.62 9.77
C GLY A 222 -7.81 -0.07 11.10
N SER A 223 -7.61 -1.40 11.16
CA SER A 223 -7.78 -2.18 12.38
C SER A 223 -6.69 -1.93 13.45
N LEU A 224 -5.52 -1.42 13.05
CA LEU A 224 -4.43 -1.07 13.97
C LEU A 224 -4.49 0.37 14.45
N PHE A 225 -4.89 1.25 13.57
CA PHE A 225 -4.98 2.67 13.82
C PHE A 225 -6.46 3.09 13.89
N PHE A 226 -6.80 4.07 13.11
CA PHE A 226 -8.15 4.55 12.88
C PHE A 226 -8.40 4.56 11.37
N ALA A 227 -9.62 4.28 10.95
CA ALA A 227 -10.03 4.58 9.61
C ALA A 227 -10.44 6.06 9.53
N SER A 228 -9.83 6.82 8.63
CA SER A 228 -10.11 8.24 8.43
C SER A 228 -10.09 8.59 6.95
N PHE A 229 -10.84 9.62 6.57
CA PHE A 229 -10.96 10.05 5.17
C PHE A 229 -9.65 10.50 4.54
N ASN A 230 -8.64 10.86 5.34
CA ASN A 230 -7.34 11.36 4.88
C ASN A 230 -6.20 10.34 5.02
N MET A 231 -6.47 9.12 5.52
CA MET A 231 -5.43 8.11 5.77
C MET A 231 -4.74 7.63 4.48
N GLY A 232 -5.43 7.76 3.33
CA GLY A 232 -4.97 7.24 2.05
C GLY A 232 -3.77 8.00 1.50
N PHE A 233 -3.84 9.32 1.46
CA PHE A 233 -2.85 10.16 0.79
C PHE A 233 -1.43 9.98 1.33
N LEU A 234 -1.25 10.16 2.63
CA LEU A 234 0.07 10.04 3.25
C LEU A 234 0.63 8.61 3.14
N THR A 235 -0.22 7.62 3.36
CA THR A 235 0.18 6.21 3.22
C THR A 235 0.49 5.84 1.77
N GLY A 236 -0.23 6.41 0.81
CA GLY A 236 0.03 6.26 -0.62
C GLY A 236 1.41 6.82 -1.02
N ILE A 237 1.78 8.00 -0.51
CA ILE A 237 3.12 8.56 -0.73
C ILE A 237 4.20 7.64 -0.14
N LYS A 238 4.03 7.16 1.09
CA LYS A 238 4.97 6.22 1.72
C LYS A 238 5.12 4.93 0.93
N ALA A 239 4.02 4.41 0.40
CA ALA A 239 4.04 3.23 -0.45
C ALA A 239 4.74 3.49 -1.80
N PHE A 240 4.64 4.70 -2.33
CA PHE A 240 5.41 5.12 -3.50
C PHE A 240 6.91 5.16 -3.19
N VAL A 241 7.32 5.70 -2.02
CA VAL A 241 8.71 5.64 -1.54
C VAL A 241 9.19 4.18 -1.49
N ALA A 242 8.40 3.30 -0.90
CA ALA A 242 8.71 1.88 -0.79
C ALA A 242 8.86 1.20 -2.17
N ALA A 243 7.95 1.51 -3.11
CA ALA A 243 8.02 0.99 -4.47
C ALA A 243 9.26 1.50 -5.23
N THR A 244 9.60 2.78 -5.04
CA THR A 244 10.79 3.38 -5.65
C THR A 244 12.07 2.80 -5.09
N LEU A 245 12.15 2.61 -3.76
CA LEU A 245 13.27 1.96 -3.09
C LEU A 245 13.47 0.53 -3.58
N GLY A 246 12.37 -0.19 -3.80
CA GLY A 246 12.38 -1.53 -4.37
C GLY A 246 12.75 -1.58 -5.84
N GLY A 247 12.50 -0.49 -6.54
CA GLY A 247 12.60 -0.34 -7.99
C GLY A 247 11.25 -0.49 -8.68
N LEU A 248 10.82 0.61 -9.31
CA LEU A 248 9.54 0.69 -10.00
C LEU A 248 9.44 -0.37 -11.11
N GLY A 249 8.34 -1.13 -11.11
CA GLY A 249 8.11 -2.21 -12.08
C GLY A 249 8.61 -3.60 -11.65
N SER A 250 9.30 -3.75 -10.51
CA SER A 250 9.70 -5.04 -9.96
C SER A 250 8.82 -5.45 -8.78
N LEU A 251 8.02 -6.53 -8.93
CA LEU A 251 7.16 -7.02 -7.84
C LEU A 251 7.98 -7.44 -6.62
N THR A 252 9.03 -8.24 -6.82
CA THR A 252 9.93 -8.66 -5.73
C THR A 252 10.68 -7.48 -5.13
N GLY A 253 11.07 -6.50 -5.99
CA GLY A 253 11.66 -5.26 -5.54
C GLY A 253 10.71 -4.47 -4.64
N ALA A 254 9.46 -4.26 -5.05
CA ALA A 254 8.46 -3.53 -4.25
C ALA A 254 8.17 -4.22 -2.91
N MET A 255 8.15 -5.56 -2.86
CA MET A 255 8.03 -6.31 -1.60
C MET A 255 9.19 -6.02 -0.65
N LEU A 256 10.42 -6.17 -1.13
CA LEU A 256 11.62 -5.91 -0.35
C LEU A 256 11.76 -4.42 0.01
N GLY A 257 11.41 -3.54 -0.92
CA GLY A 257 11.40 -2.10 -0.71
C GLY A 257 10.42 -1.66 0.38
N GLY A 258 9.23 -2.28 0.41
CA GLY A 258 8.24 -2.06 1.47
C GLY A 258 8.73 -2.51 2.85
N ILE A 259 9.37 -3.67 2.92
CA ILE A 259 9.99 -4.16 4.16
C ILE A 259 11.13 -3.23 4.60
N ALA A 260 12.04 -2.91 3.69
CA ALA A 260 13.17 -2.04 3.98
C ALA A 260 12.72 -0.63 4.42
N PHE A 261 11.73 -0.05 3.72
CA PHE A 261 11.16 1.24 4.10
C PHE A 261 10.50 1.22 5.48
N GLY A 262 9.74 0.17 5.78
CA GLY A 262 9.13 0.00 7.10
C GLY A 262 10.18 -0.12 8.22
N LEU A 263 11.31 -0.79 7.97
CA LEU A 263 12.44 -0.83 8.90
C LEU A 263 13.05 0.56 9.09
N ILE A 264 13.33 1.29 8.00
CA ILE A 264 13.88 2.65 8.06
C ILE A 264 12.95 3.57 8.84
N GLU A 265 11.64 3.55 8.56
CA GLU A 265 10.64 4.35 9.26
C GLU A 265 10.60 4.05 10.76
N THR A 266 10.71 2.78 11.13
CA THR A 266 10.71 2.37 12.53
C THR A 266 11.97 2.79 13.25
N PHE A 267 13.15 2.50 12.68
CA PHE A 267 14.41 2.92 13.28
C PHE A 267 14.52 4.43 13.41
N SER A 268 14.02 5.19 12.41
CA SER A 268 14.00 6.66 12.51
C SER A 268 13.09 7.16 13.64
N GLY A 269 11.94 6.50 13.86
CA GLY A 269 11.05 6.82 14.97
C GLY A 269 11.66 6.58 16.34
N VAL A 270 12.48 5.51 16.49
CA VAL A 270 13.15 5.16 17.74
C VAL A 270 14.42 6.00 17.97
N LEU A 271 15.27 6.12 16.93
CA LEU A 271 16.59 6.76 17.08
C LEU A 271 16.55 8.30 17.05
N ILE A 272 15.63 8.87 16.26
CA ILE A 272 15.52 10.33 16.08
C ILE A 272 14.32 10.86 16.86
N SER A 273 13.13 10.64 16.37
CA SER A 273 11.84 10.96 16.99
C SER A 273 10.69 10.49 16.12
N THR A 274 9.58 10.08 16.73
CA THR A 274 8.34 9.74 16.03
C THR A 274 7.75 10.90 15.22
N ALA A 275 8.01 12.16 15.64
CA ALA A 275 7.55 13.37 14.94
C ALA A 275 8.25 13.56 13.57
N TYR A 276 9.50 13.09 13.42
CA TYR A 276 10.29 13.28 12.20
C TYR A 276 10.27 12.07 11.26
N LYS A 277 9.58 11.00 11.59
CA LYS A 277 9.58 9.77 10.78
C LYS A 277 9.10 9.99 9.33
N ASP A 278 8.11 10.86 9.14
CA ASP A 278 7.59 11.20 7.81
C ASP A 278 8.61 12.03 7.01
N ALA A 279 9.30 12.96 7.68
CA ALA A 279 10.38 13.74 7.07
C ALA A 279 11.56 12.84 6.65
N VAL A 280 11.92 11.86 7.48
CA VAL A 280 12.95 10.86 7.12
C VAL A 280 12.50 10.03 5.92
N GLY A 281 11.24 9.60 5.86
CA GLY A 281 10.68 8.90 4.71
C GLY A 281 10.81 9.71 3.41
N MET A 282 10.52 11.02 3.45
CA MET A 282 10.71 11.91 2.30
C MET A 282 12.17 12.13 1.95
N ALA A 283 13.05 12.26 2.94
CA ALA A 283 14.49 12.36 2.71
C ALA A 283 15.06 11.10 2.04
N VAL A 284 14.58 9.92 2.46
CA VAL A 284 14.93 8.64 1.84
C VAL A 284 14.47 8.61 0.36
N LEU A 285 13.25 9.09 0.06
CA LEU A 285 12.78 9.19 -1.33
C LEU A 285 13.73 10.05 -2.17
N ILE A 286 14.06 11.25 -1.69
CA ILE A 286 14.96 12.17 -2.39
C ILE A 286 16.33 11.52 -2.59
N ALA A 287 16.88 10.90 -1.55
CA ALA A 287 18.17 10.22 -1.63
C ALA A 287 18.15 9.08 -2.67
N ILE A 288 17.10 8.28 -2.72
CA ILE A 288 16.97 7.19 -3.70
C ILE A 288 16.87 7.73 -5.11
N LEU A 289 16.05 8.75 -5.33
CA LEU A 289 15.88 9.35 -6.66
C LEU A 289 17.19 9.96 -7.19
N LEU A 290 18.05 10.49 -6.29
CA LEU A 290 19.34 11.06 -6.65
C LEU A 290 20.44 10.00 -6.84
N LEU A 291 20.49 8.98 -5.97
CA LEU A 291 21.59 8.03 -5.90
C LEU A 291 21.33 6.71 -6.63
N ALA A 292 20.08 6.26 -6.66
CA ALA A 292 19.65 4.98 -7.23
C ALA A 292 18.27 5.07 -7.90
N PRO A 293 18.11 5.85 -8.98
CA PRO A 293 16.79 6.10 -9.58
C PRO A 293 16.10 4.83 -10.12
N SER A 294 16.86 3.76 -10.38
CA SER A 294 16.32 2.45 -10.75
C SER A 294 15.88 1.58 -9.57
N GLY A 295 16.08 2.06 -8.33
CA GLY A 295 15.88 1.29 -7.10
C GLY A 295 17.10 0.48 -6.67
N ILE A 296 17.13 0.10 -5.37
CA ILE A 296 18.28 -0.59 -4.77
C ILE A 296 18.27 -2.09 -5.07
N PHE A 297 17.08 -2.70 -5.24
CA PHE A 297 16.92 -4.15 -5.39
C PHE A 297 16.82 -4.63 -6.84
N ILE A 298 16.83 -3.74 -7.81
CA ILE A 298 16.94 -4.12 -9.23
C ILE A 298 18.42 -4.24 -9.57
N ARG A 299 18.91 -5.45 -9.88
CA ARG A 299 20.21 -5.63 -10.53
C ARG A 299 20.18 -4.89 -11.88
N ALA A 300 21.07 -3.94 -12.07
CA ALA A 300 21.37 -3.30 -13.35
C ALA A 300 21.93 -4.37 -14.32
N GLY A 301 21.05 -5.12 -14.98
CA GLY A 301 21.51 -6.24 -15.79
C GLY A 301 20.41 -7.01 -16.51
N ARG A 302 19.34 -6.34 -16.95
CA ARG A 302 18.44 -6.86 -18.01
C ARG A 302 17.68 -5.70 -18.64
N ARG A 303 18.39 -4.88 -19.40
CA ARG A 303 17.80 -4.31 -20.61
C ARG A 303 17.95 -5.40 -21.67
N VAL A 304 16.88 -6.11 -21.94
CA VAL A 304 16.69 -6.87 -23.17
C VAL A 304 15.49 -6.25 -23.83
#